data_c1caf37d5802e67c1e8e1a5a4acf4426
#
_entry.id   c1caf37d5802e67c1e8e1a5a4acf4426
#
_cell.length_a   1.000
_cell.length_b   1.000
_cell.length_c   1.000
_cell.angle_alpha   90.00
_cell.angle_beta   90.00
_cell.angle_gamma   90.00
#
_symmetry.space_group_name_H-M   'P 1'
#
loop_
_entity.id
_entity.type
_entity.pdbx_description
1 polymer ?
#
loop_
_entity_poly.entity_id
_entity_poly.type
_entity_poly.pdbx_seq_one_letter_code
_entity_poly.pdbx_strand_id
1 'polypeptide(L)'
;RERAGAVSGWATAGSFEASGSNGNSDKTDVSLSGLAQYLGDNFSNLIVFGSEYGESSGNKSADEQLLHLRHTRTLTVLTDWEYFYQWQQNDFIQLEERDLLGTGLRFKYGVNPNSGLYLGIGGFYESENRGVDGTSQIGRSNVYISYRKTNDKKITFVGTAYLQNKLDEFSDRRAVGGLSVSVPATDNFDFLISVDLEHDSRPPVGIEKTDWTYKTGIGWKF
;
A
#
# COMPACT_ATOMS: atom_id res chain seq x y z
N ARG A 1 11.55 10.61 -24.18
CA ARG A 1 11.97 12.00 -24.02
C ARG A 1 10.83 12.87 -23.64
N GLU A 2 10.07 12.92 -22.92
CA GLU A 2 9.11 13.77 -22.24
C GLU A 2 8.24 12.82 -21.41
N ARG A 3 8.52 12.74 -20.11
CA ARG A 3 7.47 12.44 -19.15
C ARG A 3 6.52 13.63 -19.31
N ALA A 4 5.45 13.46 -20.04
CA ALA A 4 4.52 14.52 -20.34
C ALA A 4 4.13 15.26 -19.04
N GLY A 5 4.72 16.45 -18.82
CA GLY A 5 4.31 17.39 -17.80
C GLY A 5 4.72 17.14 -16.34
N ALA A 6 5.52 16.11 -16.02
CA ALA A 6 6.01 15.94 -14.65
C ALA A 6 7.17 16.89 -14.40
N VAL A 7 6.94 17.92 -13.62
CA VAL A 7 7.98 18.80 -13.09
C VAL A 7 8.82 18.00 -12.10
N SER A 8 10.15 18.02 -12.25
CA SER A 8 11.07 17.44 -11.26
C SER A 8 10.85 18.12 -9.91
N GLY A 9 10.71 17.34 -8.85
CA GLY A 9 10.52 17.89 -7.51
C GLY A 9 9.80 16.93 -6.56
N TRP A 10 9.47 17.47 -5.41
CA TRP A 10 8.73 16.78 -4.37
C TRP A 10 7.22 16.94 -4.56
N ALA A 11 6.50 15.86 -4.27
CA ALA A 11 5.06 15.85 -4.06
C ALA A 11 4.78 15.12 -2.75
N THR A 12 3.94 15.70 -1.90
CA THR A 12 3.57 15.11 -0.61
C THR A 12 2.05 15.05 -0.47
N ALA A 13 1.58 14.04 0.18
CA ALA A 13 0.18 13.88 0.55
C ALA A 13 0.08 13.18 1.90
N GLY A 14 -1.01 13.41 2.61
CA GLY A 14 -1.31 12.71 3.85
C GLY A 14 -2.80 12.48 3.98
N SER A 15 -3.21 11.57 4.84
CA SER A 15 -4.60 11.36 5.21
C SER A 15 -4.71 11.10 6.71
N PHE A 16 -5.83 11.52 7.26
CA PHE A 16 -6.30 11.18 8.59
C PHE A 16 -7.69 10.61 8.47
N GLU A 17 -7.90 9.47 9.06
CA GLU A 17 -9.16 8.78 9.06
C GLU A 17 -9.53 8.44 10.51
N ALA A 18 -10.77 8.62 10.86
CA ALA A 18 -11.29 8.24 12.16
C ALA A 18 -12.66 7.61 11.99
N SER A 19 -12.91 6.56 12.72
CA SER A 19 -14.22 5.91 12.80
C SER A 19 -14.56 5.63 14.27
N GLY A 20 -15.84 5.55 14.58
CA GLY A 20 -16.29 5.22 15.91
C GLY A 20 -17.70 4.70 15.91
N SER A 21 -17.99 3.81 16.85
CA SER A 21 -19.34 3.35 17.17
C SER A 21 -19.55 3.38 18.68
N ASN A 22 -20.77 3.62 19.09
CA ASN A 22 -21.16 3.61 20.49
C ASN A 22 -22.52 2.90 20.63
N GLY A 23 -22.69 2.11 21.66
CA GLY A 23 -23.93 1.37 21.92
C GLY A 23 -23.64 -0.08 22.27
N ASN A 24 -24.08 -1.05 21.45
CA ASN A 24 -23.84 -2.48 21.73
C ASN A 24 -22.34 -2.87 21.63
N SER A 25 -21.54 -2.09 20.92
CA SER A 25 -20.07 -2.13 20.94
C SER A 25 -19.52 -0.72 20.86
N ASP A 26 -18.66 -0.36 21.82
CA ASP A 26 -17.88 0.86 21.75
C ASP A 26 -16.61 0.55 20.94
N LYS A 27 -16.44 1.25 19.79
CA LYS A 27 -15.28 1.09 18.93
C LYS A 27 -14.78 2.46 18.49
N THR A 28 -13.48 2.64 18.53
CA THR A 28 -12.81 3.84 17.99
C THR A 28 -11.58 3.37 17.22
N ASP A 29 -11.49 3.73 15.96
CA ASP A 29 -10.31 3.50 15.13
C ASP A 29 -9.81 4.84 14.59
N VAL A 30 -8.50 5.03 14.61
CA VAL A 30 -7.80 6.20 14.06
C VAL A 30 -6.68 5.72 13.20
N SER A 31 -6.59 6.24 11.98
CA SER A 31 -5.46 5.99 11.10
C SER A 31 -4.86 7.28 10.57
N LEU A 32 -3.54 7.28 10.46
CA LEU A 32 -2.73 8.33 9.86
C LEU A 32 -1.87 7.72 8.77
N SER A 33 -1.88 8.31 7.58
CA SER A 33 -0.97 7.91 6.52
C SER A 33 -0.32 9.10 5.85
N GLY A 34 0.84 8.86 5.24
CA GLY A 34 1.55 9.89 4.52
C GLY A 34 2.38 9.31 3.38
N LEU A 35 2.56 10.14 2.35
CA LEU A 35 3.31 9.84 1.17
C LEU A 35 4.21 11.02 0.83
N ALA A 36 5.48 10.74 0.54
CA ALA A 36 6.41 11.69 -0.06
C ALA A 36 7.03 11.06 -1.29
N GLN A 37 6.94 11.73 -2.43
CA GLN A 37 7.52 11.29 -3.68
C GLN A 37 8.43 12.37 -4.25
N TYR A 38 9.65 11.98 -4.61
CA TYR A 38 10.56 12.81 -5.39
C TYR A 38 10.63 12.29 -6.83
N LEU A 39 10.40 13.18 -7.79
CA LEU A 39 10.51 12.89 -9.21
C LEU A 39 11.79 13.53 -9.75
N GLY A 40 12.73 12.71 -10.20
CA GLY A 40 13.89 13.14 -10.96
C GLY A 40 13.71 12.87 -12.46
N ASP A 41 14.73 13.19 -13.27
CA ASP A 41 14.66 13.06 -14.73
C ASP A 41 14.44 11.61 -15.20
N ASN A 42 15.11 10.65 -14.57
CA ASN A 42 15.06 9.23 -14.94
C ASN A 42 14.87 8.30 -13.74
N PHE A 43 14.46 8.82 -12.59
CA PHE A 43 14.19 8.05 -11.38
C PHE A 43 13.06 8.69 -10.57
N SER A 44 12.51 7.93 -9.65
CA SER A 44 11.67 8.46 -8.58
C SER A 44 11.92 7.71 -7.28
N ASN A 45 11.79 8.44 -6.17
CA ASN A 45 11.81 7.86 -4.82
C ASN A 45 10.43 8.06 -4.20
N LEU A 46 9.94 7.04 -3.54
CA LEU A 46 8.66 7.05 -2.85
C LEU A 46 8.88 6.60 -1.42
N ILE A 47 8.31 7.33 -0.49
CA ILE A 47 8.19 6.99 0.92
C ILE A 47 6.71 6.96 1.23
N VAL A 48 6.24 5.86 1.81
CA VAL A 48 4.88 5.74 2.36
C VAL A 48 5.00 5.30 3.80
N PHE A 49 4.25 5.93 4.68
CA PHE A 49 4.08 5.46 6.04
C PHE A 49 2.59 5.38 6.38
N GLY A 50 2.25 4.47 7.26
CA GLY A 50 0.91 4.31 7.80
C GLY A 50 0.99 3.90 9.26
N SER A 51 0.02 4.36 10.04
CA SER A 51 -0.19 3.93 11.42
C SER A 51 -1.68 3.87 11.68
N GLU A 52 -2.13 2.76 12.23
CA GLU A 52 -3.52 2.55 12.63
C GLU A 52 -3.57 2.11 14.08
N TYR A 53 -4.46 2.71 14.86
CA TYR A 53 -4.76 2.31 16.22
C TYR A 53 -6.26 2.21 16.40
N GLY A 54 -6.70 1.12 17.01
CA GLY A 54 -8.11 0.91 17.32
C GLY A 54 -8.33 0.35 18.70
N GLU A 55 -9.47 0.69 19.27
CA GLU A 55 -9.95 0.18 20.55
C GLU A 55 -11.42 -0.24 20.42
N SER A 56 -11.78 -1.38 21.00
CA SER A 56 -13.15 -1.87 21.05
C SER A 56 -13.47 -2.38 22.45
N SER A 57 -14.47 -1.78 23.10
CA SER A 57 -14.91 -2.13 24.45
C SER A 57 -13.75 -2.19 25.46
N GLY A 58 -12.84 -1.20 25.41
CA GLY A 58 -11.69 -1.10 26.30
C GLY A 58 -10.53 -2.06 25.98
N ASN A 59 -10.60 -2.78 24.88
CA ASN A 59 -9.52 -3.65 24.40
C ASN A 59 -8.99 -3.14 23.06
N LYS A 60 -7.67 -3.24 22.87
CA LYS A 60 -7.04 -2.92 21.60
C LYS A 60 -7.68 -3.75 20.46
N SER A 61 -8.10 -3.09 19.38
CA SER A 61 -8.77 -3.67 18.23
C SER A 61 -8.00 -3.49 16.92
N ALA A 62 -7.03 -2.59 16.87
CA ALA A 62 -6.06 -2.44 15.79
C ALA A 62 -4.76 -1.83 16.32
N ASP A 63 -3.63 -2.29 15.85
CA ASP A 63 -2.32 -1.68 16.05
C ASP A 63 -1.43 -2.13 14.89
N GLU A 64 -1.40 -1.28 13.87
CA GLU A 64 -0.66 -1.55 12.65
C GLU A 64 0.26 -0.38 12.33
N GLN A 65 1.46 -0.70 11.87
CA GLN A 65 2.43 0.26 11.38
C GLN A 65 3.04 -0.24 10.08
N LEU A 66 3.24 0.67 9.14
CA LEU A 66 3.83 0.41 7.84
C LEU A 66 4.83 1.50 7.48
N LEU A 67 6.00 1.11 7.00
CA LEU A 67 6.93 1.95 6.27
C LEU A 67 7.27 1.28 4.94
N HIS A 68 7.07 1.97 3.83
CA HIS A 68 7.45 1.48 2.50
C HIS A 68 8.32 2.50 1.78
N LEU A 69 9.50 2.06 1.37
CA LEU A 69 10.46 2.83 0.59
C LEU A 69 10.58 2.20 -0.80
N ARG A 70 10.49 2.99 -1.85
CA ARG A 70 10.67 2.50 -3.23
C ARG A 70 11.52 3.45 -4.04
N HIS A 71 12.55 2.91 -4.67
CA HIS A 71 13.31 3.57 -5.72
C HIS A 71 12.93 2.98 -7.07
N THR A 72 12.62 3.83 -8.02
CA THR A 72 12.26 3.42 -9.39
C THR A 72 13.20 4.13 -10.36
N ARG A 73 13.88 3.36 -11.21
CA ARG A 73 14.76 3.86 -12.26
C ARG A 73 14.17 3.56 -13.63
N THR A 74 14.04 4.58 -14.45
CA THR A 74 13.57 4.44 -15.84
C THR A 74 14.67 3.80 -16.70
N LEU A 75 14.39 2.64 -17.25
CA LEU A 75 15.25 1.94 -18.21
C LEU A 75 14.92 2.33 -19.65
N THR A 76 13.61 2.34 -19.96
CA THR A 76 13.08 2.73 -21.26
C THR A 76 11.81 3.56 -21.09
N VAL A 77 11.22 4.03 -22.19
CA VAL A 77 9.92 4.74 -22.15
C VAL A 77 8.83 3.87 -21.50
N LEU A 78 8.87 2.55 -21.71
CA LEU A 78 7.84 1.61 -21.26
C LEU A 78 8.23 0.81 -20.03
N THR A 79 9.48 0.86 -19.59
CA THR A 79 9.99 -0.05 -18.55
C THR A 79 10.79 0.69 -17.51
N ASP A 80 10.48 0.44 -16.26
CA ASP A 80 11.24 0.90 -15.10
C ASP A 80 11.80 -0.31 -14.35
N TRP A 81 12.89 -0.11 -13.63
CA TRP A 81 13.41 -1.02 -12.64
C TRP A 81 13.06 -0.50 -11.26
N GLU A 82 12.53 -1.37 -10.39
CA GLU A 82 12.13 -1.02 -9.03
C GLU A 82 12.97 -1.76 -8.01
N TYR A 83 13.29 -1.05 -6.93
CA TYR A 83 13.83 -1.59 -5.67
C TYR A 83 12.93 -1.11 -4.55
N PHE A 84 12.63 -1.97 -3.60
CA PHE A 84 11.83 -1.56 -2.46
C PHE A 84 12.29 -2.23 -1.18
N TYR A 85 12.06 -1.53 -0.09
CA TYR A 85 12.10 -2.02 1.27
C TYR A 85 10.76 -1.71 1.92
N GLN A 86 10.22 -2.65 2.68
CA GLN A 86 9.02 -2.45 3.47
C GLN A 86 9.24 -3.05 4.84
N TRP A 87 8.87 -2.30 5.86
CA TRP A 87 8.76 -2.73 7.23
C TRP A 87 7.31 -2.61 7.66
N GLN A 88 6.79 -3.60 8.39
CA GLN A 88 5.44 -3.57 8.94
C GLN A 88 5.35 -4.36 10.25
N GLN A 89 4.42 -3.91 11.07
CA GLN A 89 4.00 -4.56 12.31
C GLN A 89 2.47 -4.57 12.34
N ASN A 90 1.86 -5.64 12.85
CA ASN A 90 0.42 -5.72 13.02
C ASN A 90 0.10 -6.75 14.11
N ASP A 91 -0.20 -6.27 15.32
CA ASP A 91 -0.47 -7.10 16.49
C ASP A 91 -1.71 -8.01 16.30
N PHE A 92 -2.65 -7.56 15.45
CA PHE A 92 -3.91 -8.28 15.23
C PHE A 92 -3.77 -9.58 14.47
N ILE A 93 -2.81 -9.62 13.54
CA ILE A 93 -2.47 -10.83 12.81
C ILE A 93 -1.25 -11.54 13.37
N GLN A 94 -0.90 -11.23 14.64
CA GLN A 94 0.27 -11.79 15.35
C GLN A 94 1.59 -11.56 14.60
N LEU A 95 1.72 -10.39 13.98
CA LEU A 95 2.89 -9.99 13.22
C LEU A 95 3.68 -8.96 14.05
N GLU A 96 4.69 -9.42 14.79
CA GLU A 96 5.56 -8.53 15.58
C GLU A 96 6.44 -7.66 14.68
N GLU A 97 6.97 -8.23 13.61
CA GLU A 97 7.82 -7.53 12.66
C GLU A 97 7.87 -8.29 11.33
N ARG A 98 7.86 -7.55 10.23
CA ARG A 98 8.05 -8.08 8.89
C ARG A 98 8.87 -7.12 8.04
N ASP A 99 9.98 -7.62 7.53
CA ASP A 99 10.85 -6.92 6.60
C ASP A 99 10.77 -7.54 5.22
N LEU A 100 10.59 -6.71 4.22
CA LEU A 100 10.63 -7.10 2.81
C LEU A 100 11.72 -6.31 2.09
N LEU A 101 12.59 -6.99 1.38
CA LEU A 101 13.57 -6.38 0.49
C LEU A 101 13.41 -6.98 -0.91
N GLY A 102 13.06 -6.17 -1.88
CA GLY A 102 12.72 -6.67 -3.20
C GLY A 102 13.15 -5.81 -4.37
N THR A 103 13.02 -6.42 -5.54
CA THR A 103 13.30 -5.79 -6.83
C THR A 103 12.41 -6.38 -7.92
N GLY A 104 12.19 -5.61 -8.99
CA GLY A 104 11.38 -6.05 -10.10
C GLY A 104 11.39 -5.09 -11.29
N LEU A 105 10.73 -5.49 -12.34
CA LEU A 105 10.46 -4.67 -13.52
C LEU A 105 9.01 -4.19 -13.49
N ARG A 106 8.82 -2.93 -13.83
CA ARG A 106 7.50 -2.32 -13.99
C ARG A 106 7.32 -1.88 -15.43
N PHE A 107 6.24 -2.34 -16.04
CA PHE A 107 5.83 -1.98 -17.39
C PHE A 107 4.74 -0.92 -17.34
N LYS A 108 4.84 0.10 -18.19
CA LYS A 108 3.97 1.28 -18.25
C LYS A 108 3.11 1.23 -19.49
N TYR A 109 1.80 1.39 -19.31
CA TYR A 109 0.82 1.42 -20.41
C TYR A 109 -0.06 2.66 -20.31
N GLY A 110 -0.16 3.42 -21.40
CA GLY A 110 -1.06 4.57 -21.49
C GLY A 110 -0.81 5.63 -20.41
N VAL A 111 0.43 5.79 -19.96
CA VAL A 111 0.79 6.73 -18.89
C VAL A 111 0.77 8.16 -19.41
N ASN A 112 -0.05 8.98 -18.79
CA ASN A 112 -0.17 10.41 -19.02
C ASN A 112 -0.49 11.11 -17.67
N PRO A 113 -0.56 12.46 -17.58
CA PRO A 113 -0.83 13.14 -16.31
C PRO A 113 -2.10 12.69 -15.59
N ASN A 114 -3.11 12.24 -16.32
CA ASN A 114 -4.41 11.90 -15.77
C ASN A 114 -4.67 10.39 -15.67
N SER A 115 -3.84 9.54 -16.25
CA SER A 115 -4.02 8.09 -16.18
C SER A 115 -2.72 7.32 -16.34
N GLY A 116 -2.70 6.10 -15.83
CA GLY A 116 -1.60 5.16 -16.03
C GLY A 116 -1.99 3.77 -15.55
N LEU A 117 -1.63 2.78 -16.36
CA LEU A 117 -1.68 1.37 -16.00
C LEU A 117 -0.24 0.87 -15.87
N TYR A 118 0.04 0.18 -14.79
CA TYR A 118 1.33 -0.39 -14.48
C TYR A 118 1.18 -1.88 -14.19
N LEU A 119 2.05 -2.68 -14.80
CA LEU A 119 2.18 -4.10 -14.49
C LEU A 119 3.58 -4.34 -13.96
N GLY A 120 3.71 -4.98 -12.80
CA GLY A 120 5.00 -5.30 -12.20
C GLY A 120 5.22 -6.79 -12.07
N ILE A 121 6.46 -7.21 -12.26
CA ILE A 121 6.92 -8.57 -12.00
C ILE A 121 8.29 -8.52 -11.32
N GLY A 122 8.45 -9.26 -10.25
CA GLY A 122 9.69 -9.29 -9.49
C GLY A 122 9.68 -10.34 -8.39
N GLY A 123 10.49 -10.12 -7.40
CA GLY A 123 10.53 -10.95 -6.20
C GLY A 123 11.13 -10.18 -5.03
N PHE A 124 10.97 -10.73 -3.86
CA PHE A 124 11.50 -10.19 -2.63
C PHE A 124 11.89 -11.31 -1.65
N TYR A 125 12.79 -10.94 -0.78
CA TYR A 125 13.11 -11.69 0.43
C TYR A 125 12.27 -11.14 1.57
N GLU A 126 11.65 -12.03 2.32
CA GLU A 126 10.81 -11.74 3.48
C GLU A 126 11.47 -12.31 4.73
N SER A 127 11.60 -11.49 5.75
CA SER A 127 11.89 -11.91 7.12
C SER A 127 10.72 -11.54 7.99
N GLU A 128 10.11 -12.51 8.63
CA GLU A 128 8.87 -12.32 9.39
C GLU A 128 9.02 -12.95 10.77
N ASN A 129 8.76 -12.16 11.82
CA ASN A 129 8.71 -12.60 13.21
C ASN A 129 7.25 -12.59 13.69
N ARG A 130 6.78 -13.75 14.15
CA ARG A 130 5.42 -13.94 14.70
C ARG A 130 5.46 -14.34 16.18
N GLY A 131 6.42 -13.83 16.92
CA GLY A 131 6.54 -14.07 18.36
C GLY A 131 6.68 -15.56 18.69
N VAL A 132 5.63 -16.16 19.21
CA VAL A 132 5.64 -17.58 19.65
C VAL A 132 5.91 -18.57 18.52
N ASP A 133 5.56 -18.23 17.29
CA ASP A 133 5.80 -19.08 16.10
C ASP A 133 7.22 -18.88 15.53
N GLY A 134 7.97 -17.92 16.09
CA GLY A 134 9.36 -17.64 15.73
C GLY A 134 9.52 -16.85 14.45
N THR A 135 10.74 -16.84 13.94
CA THR A 135 11.13 -16.09 12.74
C THR A 135 11.20 -17.00 11.53
N SER A 136 10.57 -16.62 10.44
CA SER A 136 10.67 -17.25 9.13
C SER A 136 11.39 -16.35 8.13
N GLN A 137 12.14 -16.97 7.20
CA GLN A 137 12.86 -16.27 6.14
C GLN A 137 12.61 -16.98 4.81
N ILE A 138 11.96 -16.29 3.88
CA ILE A 138 11.52 -16.91 2.62
C ILE A 138 11.69 -15.96 1.43
N GLY A 139 11.85 -16.53 0.24
CA GLY A 139 11.75 -15.81 -1.02
C GLY A 139 10.34 -15.88 -1.60
N ARG A 140 9.79 -14.76 -2.06
CA ARG A 140 8.51 -14.71 -2.77
C ARG A 140 8.64 -14.09 -4.15
N SER A 141 7.87 -14.62 -5.10
CA SER A 141 7.58 -13.90 -6.35
C SER A 141 6.56 -12.79 -6.06
N ASN A 142 6.57 -11.75 -6.86
CA ASN A 142 5.66 -10.63 -6.76
C ASN A 142 5.19 -10.21 -8.15
N VAL A 143 3.89 -10.30 -8.39
CA VAL A 143 3.25 -9.78 -9.60
C VAL A 143 2.19 -8.79 -9.16
N TYR A 144 2.12 -7.63 -9.81
CA TYR A 144 1.10 -6.65 -9.49
C TYR A 144 0.54 -5.92 -10.71
N ILE A 145 -0.65 -5.41 -10.54
CA ILE A 145 -1.28 -4.45 -11.41
C ILE A 145 -1.63 -3.20 -10.59
N SER A 146 -1.36 -2.02 -11.15
CA SER A 146 -1.78 -0.75 -10.55
C SER A 146 -2.35 0.15 -11.63
N TYR A 147 -3.51 0.71 -11.36
CA TYR A 147 -4.21 1.62 -12.24
C TYR A 147 -4.57 2.91 -11.53
N ARG A 148 -4.31 4.04 -12.17
CA ARG A 148 -4.71 5.36 -11.69
C ARG A 148 -5.42 6.10 -12.81
N LYS A 149 -6.53 6.79 -12.47
CA LYS A 149 -7.21 7.70 -13.37
C LYS A 149 -7.78 8.90 -12.63
N THR A 150 -7.51 10.08 -13.15
CA THR A 150 -8.12 11.34 -12.70
C THR A 150 -9.03 11.84 -13.83
N ASN A 151 -10.28 12.14 -13.52
CA ASN A 151 -11.23 12.69 -14.49
C ASN A 151 -11.16 14.24 -14.56
N ASP A 152 -11.95 14.83 -15.44
CA ASP A 152 -12.01 16.29 -15.64
C ASP A 152 -12.48 17.07 -14.39
N LYS A 153 -13.21 16.42 -13.48
CA LYS A 153 -13.61 16.98 -12.18
C LYS A 153 -12.57 16.76 -11.09
N LYS A 154 -11.37 16.35 -11.48
CA LYS A 154 -10.22 16.02 -10.57
C LYS A 154 -10.52 14.88 -9.59
N ILE A 155 -11.58 14.09 -9.80
CA ILE A 155 -11.81 12.87 -9.02
C ILE A 155 -10.78 11.84 -9.46
N THR A 156 -10.04 11.30 -8.51
CA THR A 156 -8.99 10.32 -8.75
C THR A 156 -9.41 8.94 -8.26
N PHE A 157 -9.25 7.95 -9.12
CA PHE A 157 -9.41 6.52 -8.82
C PHE A 157 -8.03 5.88 -8.83
N VAL A 158 -7.72 5.10 -7.81
CA VAL A 158 -6.51 4.27 -7.75
C VAL A 158 -6.93 2.86 -7.39
N GLY A 159 -6.44 1.89 -8.14
CA GLY A 159 -6.59 0.47 -7.82
C GLY A 159 -5.26 -0.23 -7.93
N THR A 160 -4.92 -1.07 -6.96
CA THR A 160 -3.69 -1.87 -6.98
C THR A 160 -4.01 -3.27 -6.47
N ALA A 161 -3.45 -4.29 -7.11
CA ALA A 161 -3.55 -5.66 -6.65
C ALA A 161 -2.20 -6.36 -6.83
N TYR A 162 -1.77 -7.07 -5.80
CA TYR A 162 -0.55 -7.87 -5.73
C TYR A 162 -0.90 -9.34 -5.57
N LEU A 163 -0.15 -10.20 -6.22
CA LEU A 163 -0.11 -11.63 -5.97
C LEU A 163 1.32 -12.05 -5.67
N GLN A 164 1.51 -12.67 -4.52
CA GLN A 164 2.80 -13.07 -3.98
C GLN A 164 2.79 -14.56 -3.67
N ASN A 165 3.71 -15.31 -4.26
CA ASN A 165 3.81 -16.74 -4.04
C ASN A 165 5.18 -17.08 -3.45
N LYS A 166 5.23 -17.95 -2.46
CA LYS A 166 6.48 -18.52 -1.95
C LYS A 166 7.18 -19.31 -3.06
N LEU A 167 8.49 -19.09 -3.25
CA LEU A 167 9.20 -19.62 -4.41
C LEU A 167 9.37 -21.13 -4.41
N ASP A 168 9.49 -21.73 -3.24
CA ASP A 168 9.62 -23.18 -3.05
C ASP A 168 8.28 -23.89 -2.82
N GLU A 169 7.19 -23.14 -2.61
CA GLU A 169 5.86 -23.66 -2.39
C GLU A 169 4.76 -22.72 -2.90
N PHE A 170 4.44 -22.79 -4.18
CA PHE A 170 3.49 -21.90 -4.85
C PHE A 170 2.05 -21.93 -4.31
N SER A 171 1.69 -22.94 -3.52
CA SER A 171 0.40 -22.99 -2.81
C SER A 171 0.35 -22.01 -1.62
N ASP A 172 1.49 -21.62 -1.06
CA ASP A 172 1.62 -20.56 -0.08
C ASP A 172 1.61 -19.22 -0.82
N ARG A 173 0.48 -18.53 -0.75
CA ARG A 173 0.24 -17.30 -1.50
C ARG A 173 -0.43 -16.24 -0.64
N ARG A 174 -0.05 -15.00 -0.90
CA ARG A 174 -0.72 -13.80 -0.39
C ARG A 174 -1.26 -12.98 -1.55
N ALA A 175 -2.43 -12.44 -1.39
CA ALA A 175 -3.00 -11.46 -2.32
C ALA A 175 -3.36 -10.21 -1.51
N VAL A 176 -2.90 -9.06 -1.98
CA VAL A 176 -3.19 -7.76 -1.37
C VAL A 176 -3.77 -6.87 -2.44
N GLY A 177 -4.88 -6.23 -2.15
CA GLY A 177 -5.55 -5.34 -3.09
C GLY A 177 -6.13 -4.13 -2.40
N GLY A 178 -6.16 -2.99 -3.10
CA GLY A 178 -6.78 -1.77 -2.63
C GLY A 178 -7.42 -0.99 -3.76
N LEU A 179 -8.56 -0.40 -3.48
CA LEU A 179 -9.25 0.56 -4.34
C LEU A 179 -9.47 1.83 -3.54
N SER A 180 -9.12 2.98 -4.09
CA SER A 180 -9.40 4.26 -3.47
C SER A 180 -9.99 5.27 -4.45
N VAL A 181 -10.86 6.13 -3.93
CA VAL A 181 -11.46 7.26 -4.63
C VAL A 181 -11.18 8.51 -3.82
N SER A 182 -10.57 9.50 -4.47
CA SER A 182 -10.32 10.83 -3.92
C SER A 182 -11.21 11.83 -4.65
N VAL A 183 -12.04 12.55 -3.90
CA VAL A 183 -12.97 13.56 -4.41
C VAL A 183 -12.53 14.92 -3.86
N PRO A 184 -12.09 15.88 -4.70
CA PRO A 184 -11.65 17.17 -4.22
C PRO A 184 -12.78 17.95 -3.53
N ALA A 185 -12.51 18.38 -2.30
CA ALA A 185 -13.37 19.27 -1.53
C ALA A 185 -12.90 20.73 -1.64
N THR A 186 -11.59 20.93 -1.66
CA THR A 186 -10.92 22.22 -1.91
C THR A 186 -9.65 21.99 -2.74
N ASP A 187 -8.85 23.03 -2.97
CA ASP A 187 -7.58 22.88 -3.69
C ASP A 187 -6.57 21.99 -2.94
N ASN A 188 -6.63 21.96 -1.61
CA ASN A 188 -5.68 21.24 -0.75
C ASN A 188 -6.28 20.02 -0.04
N PHE A 189 -7.61 19.87 -0.03
CA PHE A 189 -8.29 18.80 0.70
C PHE A 189 -9.16 17.97 -0.23
N ASP A 190 -9.10 16.65 -0.04
CA ASP A 190 -9.93 15.68 -0.73
C ASP A 190 -10.71 14.83 0.30
N PHE A 191 -11.94 14.44 -0.02
CA PHE A 191 -12.60 13.32 0.63
C PHE A 191 -12.08 12.02 0.06
N LEU A 192 -11.76 11.07 0.95
CA LEU A 192 -11.22 9.77 0.62
C LEU A 192 -12.20 8.66 0.96
N ILE A 193 -12.30 7.69 0.08
CA ILE A 193 -12.99 6.43 0.31
C ILE A 193 -12.04 5.34 -0.17
N SER A 194 -11.76 4.34 0.68
CA SER A 194 -10.95 3.19 0.30
C SER A 194 -11.58 1.87 0.73
N VAL A 195 -11.22 0.83 0.02
CA VAL A 195 -11.49 -0.56 0.35
C VAL A 195 -10.21 -1.33 0.12
N ASP A 196 -9.75 -2.03 1.14
CA ASP A 196 -8.57 -2.86 1.12
C ASP A 196 -8.97 -4.31 1.36
N LEU A 197 -8.25 -5.24 0.72
CA LEU A 197 -8.41 -6.67 0.85
C LEU A 197 -7.05 -7.31 1.05
N GLU A 198 -6.95 -8.14 2.06
CA GLU A 198 -5.80 -9.00 2.30
C GLU A 198 -6.21 -10.46 2.35
N HIS A 199 -5.48 -11.31 1.68
CA HIS A 199 -5.67 -12.75 1.71
C HIS A 199 -4.34 -13.45 1.95
N ASP A 200 -4.28 -14.27 3.00
CA ASP A 200 -3.18 -15.19 3.27
C ASP A 200 -3.70 -16.63 3.22
N SER A 201 -3.15 -17.46 2.35
CA SER A 201 -3.54 -18.87 2.24
C SER A 201 -3.16 -19.69 3.48
N ARG A 202 -2.19 -19.20 4.25
CA ARG A 202 -1.64 -19.87 5.45
C ARG A 202 -1.47 -18.90 6.63
N PRO A 203 -2.57 -18.33 7.12
CA PRO A 203 -2.48 -17.45 8.29
C PRO A 203 -2.15 -18.27 9.54
N PRO A 204 -1.69 -17.64 10.63
CA PRO A 204 -1.57 -18.25 11.95
C PRO A 204 -2.87 -18.87 12.44
N VAL A 205 -2.75 -19.78 13.39
CA VAL A 205 -3.92 -20.40 14.02
C VAL A 205 -4.78 -19.34 14.70
N GLY A 206 -6.07 -19.32 14.36
CA GLY A 206 -7.03 -18.35 14.89
C GLY A 206 -7.17 -17.05 14.09
N ILE A 207 -6.38 -16.88 13.04
CA ILE A 207 -6.49 -15.73 12.12
C ILE A 207 -7.26 -16.15 10.86
N GLU A 208 -8.18 -15.30 10.42
CA GLU A 208 -8.94 -15.49 9.19
C GLU A 208 -8.03 -15.38 7.95
N LYS A 209 -8.41 -16.11 6.89
CA LYS A 209 -7.63 -16.08 5.63
C LYS A 209 -7.82 -14.82 4.82
N THR A 210 -8.89 -14.12 5.04
CA THR A 210 -9.26 -12.96 4.21
C THR A 210 -9.86 -11.89 5.06
N ASP A 211 -9.25 -10.71 5.00
CA ASP A 211 -9.69 -9.52 5.69
C ASP A 211 -10.12 -8.44 4.70
N TRP A 212 -11.16 -7.71 5.08
CA TRP A 212 -11.66 -6.56 4.34
C TRP A 212 -11.70 -5.35 5.26
N THR A 213 -11.12 -4.26 4.78
CA THR A 213 -11.20 -2.97 5.46
C THR A 213 -11.78 -1.93 4.52
N TYR A 214 -12.73 -1.14 5.00
CA TYR A 214 -13.20 0.05 4.29
C TYR A 214 -13.01 1.27 5.16
N LYS A 215 -12.49 2.34 4.57
CA LYS A 215 -12.18 3.58 5.28
C LYS A 215 -12.75 4.77 4.55
N THR A 216 -13.12 5.79 5.32
CA THR A 216 -13.48 7.11 4.81
C THR A 216 -12.74 8.16 5.60
N GLY A 217 -12.30 9.22 4.94
CA GLY A 217 -11.50 10.21 5.62
C GLY A 217 -11.24 11.46 4.79
N ILE A 218 -10.28 12.25 5.24
CA ILE A 218 -9.83 13.47 4.61
C ILE A 218 -8.34 13.30 4.26
N GLY A 219 -8.01 13.55 3.00
CA GLY A 219 -6.64 13.66 2.52
C GLY A 219 -6.24 15.11 2.28
N TRP A 220 -4.97 15.40 2.45
CA TRP A 220 -4.38 16.69 2.07
C TRP A 220 -3.18 16.48 1.16
N LYS A 221 -2.93 17.47 0.30
CA LYS A 221 -1.84 17.48 -0.68
C LYS A 221 -1.14 18.84 -0.73
N PHE A 222 0.17 18.80 -0.90
CA PHE A 222 1.06 19.96 -0.97
C PHE A 222 1.97 19.88 -2.17
#